data_586d56609955e32c0851baf4d30c61d4
#
_entry.id   586d56609955e32c0851baf4d30c61d4
#
_cell.length_a   1.000
_cell.length_b   1.000
_cell.length_c   1.000
_cell.angle_alpha   90.00
_cell.angle_beta   90.00
_cell.angle_gamma   90.00
#
_symmetry.space_group_name_H-M   'P 1'
#
loop_
_entity.id
_entity.type
_entity.pdbx_description
1 polymer ?
#
loop_
_entity_poly.entity_id
_entity_poly.type
_entity_poly.pdbx_seq_one_letter_code
_entity_poly.pdbx_strand_id
1 'polypeptide(L)'
;MGNKTAKPKQTAQQLIAKMKNEKGISFKYTSESDAENYLANINNYLRTAAYRKNYQKHKKGINNGKYICLDFAYLQELSTIDMHFRFIVSKMCLDIEHDLKVKMLKDIESDSSTDGYDIVKSFLAQNTYIIGKLEATSSSPFTSDLIHKYFTIQRIYNTAKQKKENKIVAYDDCPAWVLLEMLTFGDFIKFYEFYYSSRSFPKLSTPVINLVKSLRNGVAHNNCILADLAHGTSRAPQEISQEISKIISINSNQRQKKLSCRPMLEFTCLLYV
;
A
#
# COMPACT_ATOMS: atom_id res chain seq x y z
N MET A 1 20.84 4.83 25.79
CA MET A 1 21.07 3.36 25.67
C MET A 1 20.46 2.89 24.35
N GLY A 2 21.23 2.18 23.53
CA GLY A 2 20.74 1.73 22.23
C GLY A 2 19.67 0.66 22.37
N ASN A 3 18.78 0.56 21.36
CA ASN A 3 17.68 -0.43 21.28
C ASN A 3 18.10 -1.90 21.53
N LYS A 4 19.36 -2.23 21.26
CA LYS A 4 19.92 -3.58 21.42
C LYS A 4 19.90 -4.07 22.87
N THR A 5 20.17 -3.19 23.81
CA THR A 5 20.18 -3.53 25.25
C THR A 5 18.78 -3.54 25.84
N ALA A 6 17.88 -2.65 25.33
CA ALA A 6 16.51 -2.52 25.82
C ALA A 6 15.56 -3.61 25.27
N LYS A 7 15.91 -4.24 24.14
CA LYS A 7 15.08 -5.25 23.45
C LYS A 7 15.95 -6.43 22.99
N PRO A 8 16.42 -7.29 23.92
CA PRO A 8 17.21 -8.46 23.57
C PRO A 8 16.40 -9.46 22.76
N LYS A 9 17.08 -10.36 22.05
CA LYS A 9 16.47 -11.52 21.39
C LYS A 9 15.69 -12.34 22.42
N GLN A 10 14.47 -12.71 22.10
CA GLN A 10 13.59 -13.55 22.93
C GLN A 10 13.17 -14.80 22.16
N THR A 11 13.04 -15.92 22.86
CA THR A 11 12.45 -17.16 22.33
C THR A 11 10.92 -17.01 22.23
N ALA A 12 10.26 -17.89 21.47
CA ALA A 12 8.80 -17.93 21.41
C ALA A 12 8.19 -18.14 22.81
N GLN A 13 8.78 -19.03 23.62
CA GLN A 13 8.34 -19.26 24.99
C GLN A 13 8.43 -18.00 25.87
N GLN A 14 9.53 -17.24 25.79
CA GLN A 14 9.66 -15.98 26.51
C GLN A 14 8.64 -14.92 26.05
N LEU A 15 8.32 -14.90 24.75
CA LEU A 15 7.32 -14.00 24.19
C LEU A 15 5.90 -14.37 24.66
N ILE A 16 5.57 -15.67 24.73
CA ILE A 16 4.30 -16.17 25.29
C ILE A 16 4.19 -15.79 26.78
N ALA A 17 5.22 -16.07 27.57
CA ALA A 17 5.23 -15.69 28.99
C ALA A 17 5.05 -14.17 29.18
N LYS A 18 5.68 -13.37 28.35
CA LYS A 18 5.51 -11.91 28.33
C LYS A 18 4.08 -11.48 27.96
N MET A 19 3.49 -12.11 26.94
CA MET A 19 2.10 -11.83 26.52
C MET A 19 1.12 -12.17 27.65
N LYS A 20 1.31 -13.27 28.35
CA LYS A 20 0.50 -13.68 29.48
C LYS A 20 0.66 -12.76 30.70
N ASN A 21 1.87 -12.66 31.19
CA ASN A 21 2.15 -12.05 32.51
C ASN A 21 2.14 -10.51 32.47
N GLU A 22 2.78 -9.92 31.46
CA GLU A 22 2.89 -8.45 31.36
C GLU A 22 1.72 -7.83 30.61
N LYS A 23 1.18 -8.51 29.59
CA LYS A 23 0.13 -7.93 28.75
C LYS A 23 -1.28 -8.41 29.09
N GLY A 24 -1.41 -9.43 29.96
CA GLY A 24 -2.71 -9.96 30.38
C GLY A 24 -3.48 -10.64 29.26
N ILE A 25 -2.78 -11.22 28.28
CA ILE A 25 -3.40 -12.01 27.21
C ILE A 25 -3.69 -13.40 27.77
N SER A 26 -4.94 -13.87 27.59
CA SER A 26 -5.35 -15.21 27.98
C SER A 26 -4.99 -16.25 26.91
N PHE A 27 -4.91 -17.50 27.33
CA PHE A 27 -4.67 -18.68 26.51
C PHE A 27 -5.76 -19.72 26.80
N LYS A 28 -7.02 -19.26 26.72
CA LYS A 28 -8.17 -20.10 27.03
C LYS A 28 -8.56 -20.98 25.84
N TYR A 29 -8.45 -20.45 24.63
CA TYR A 29 -8.87 -21.13 23.40
C TYR A 29 -7.70 -21.69 22.58
N THR A 30 -6.48 -21.33 22.92
CA THR A 30 -5.24 -21.89 22.35
C THR A 30 -4.29 -22.15 23.51
N SER A 31 -3.71 -23.34 23.60
CA SER A 31 -2.73 -23.64 24.65
C SER A 31 -1.46 -22.81 24.49
N GLU A 32 -0.72 -22.59 25.59
CA GLU A 32 0.57 -21.85 25.53
C GLU A 32 1.58 -22.58 24.63
N SER A 33 1.57 -23.91 24.61
CA SER A 33 2.41 -24.74 23.73
C SER A 33 2.07 -24.55 22.25
N ASP A 34 0.77 -24.54 21.90
CA ASP A 34 0.35 -24.30 20.52
C ASP A 34 0.65 -22.88 20.08
N ALA A 35 0.49 -21.90 20.98
CA ALA A 35 0.84 -20.52 20.73
C ALA A 35 2.36 -20.33 20.55
N GLU A 36 3.19 -21.06 21.31
CA GLU A 36 4.64 -21.09 21.13
C GLU A 36 5.00 -21.65 19.76
N ASN A 37 4.44 -22.80 19.39
CA ASN A 37 4.64 -23.40 18.07
C ASN A 37 4.20 -22.45 16.94
N TYR A 38 3.07 -21.77 17.12
CA TYR A 38 2.59 -20.76 16.15
C TYR A 38 3.59 -19.62 15.94
N LEU A 39 4.12 -19.04 17.02
CA LEU A 39 5.10 -17.96 16.93
C LEU A 39 6.48 -18.39 16.43
N ALA A 40 6.83 -19.67 16.64
CA ALA A 40 8.12 -20.22 16.21
C ALA A 40 8.12 -20.63 14.73
N ASN A 41 7.01 -21.20 14.22
CA ASN A 41 7.00 -21.95 12.96
C ASN A 41 5.97 -21.45 11.94
N ILE A 42 4.91 -20.75 12.36
CA ILE A 42 3.80 -20.38 11.47
C ILE A 42 3.77 -18.87 11.21
N ASN A 43 3.91 -18.06 12.26
CA ASN A 43 3.88 -16.60 12.15
C ASN A 43 4.85 -15.96 13.14
N ASN A 44 5.27 -14.72 12.90
CA ASN A 44 6.17 -14.04 13.82
C ASN A 44 5.41 -13.18 14.85
N TYR A 45 6.06 -12.94 15.98
CA TYR A 45 5.52 -12.15 17.08
C TYR A 45 5.07 -10.75 16.69
N LEU A 46 5.84 -10.03 15.83
CA LEU A 46 5.51 -8.65 15.47
C LEU A 46 4.19 -8.57 14.71
N ARG A 47 3.97 -9.50 13.79
CA ARG A 47 2.72 -9.57 13.01
C ARG A 47 1.53 -9.94 13.90
N THR A 48 1.66 -11.04 14.67
CA THR A 48 0.61 -11.47 15.59
C THR A 48 0.29 -10.38 16.61
N ALA A 49 1.29 -9.74 17.15
CA ALA A 49 1.14 -8.68 18.14
C ALA A 49 0.57 -7.37 17.58
N ALA A 50 0.61 -7.15 16.26
CA ALA A 50 0.09 -5.93 15.63
C ALA A 50 -1.41 -5.76 15.89
N TYR A 51 -2.18 -6.85 15.84
CA TYR A 51 -3.64 -6.84 16.02
C TYR A 51 -4.11 -6.47 17.43
N ARG A 52 -3.20 -6.45 18.41
CA ARG A 52 -3.50 -6.00 19.78
C ARG A 52 -4.00 -4.54 19.85
N LYS A 53 -3.72 -3.72 18.83
CA LYS A 53 -4.21 -2.34 18.77
C LYS A 53 -5.74 -2.25 18.75
N ASN A 54 -6.41 -3.29 18.30
CA ASN A 54 -7.87 -3.36 18.27
C ASN A 54 -8.50 -3.59 19.64
N TYR A 55 -7.71 -3.87 20.68
CA TYR A 55 -8.19 -4.24 22.01
C TYR A 55 -7.86 -3.17 23.04
N GLN A 56 -8.82 -2.92 23.93
CA GLN A 56 -8.68 -1.96 25.01
C GLN A 56 -7.78 -2.48 26.13
N LYS A 57 -7.20 -1.56 26.87
CA LYS A 57 -6.39 -1.84 28.06
C LYS A 57 -7.04 -1.27 29.30
N HIS A 58 -6.79 -1.91 30.44
CA HIS A 58 -7.11 -1.35 31.74
C HIS A 58 -6.32 -0.04 31.94
N LYS A 59 -7.02 1.00 32.35
CA LYS A 59 -6.43 2.35 32.57
C LYS A 59 -6.03 2.60 34.03
N LYS A 60 -6.47 1.76 34.97
CA LYS A 60 -6.25 1.93 36.42
C LYS A 60 -6.20 0.56 37.12
N GLY A 61 -5.74 0.57 38.39
CA GLY A 61 -5.72 -0.63 39.25
C GLY A 61 -4.57 -1.58 38.94
N ILE A 62 -4.60 -2.77 39.55
CA ILE A 62 -3.56 -3.82 39.49
C ILE A 62 -3.32 -4.36 38.07
N ASN A 63 -4.30 -4.22 37.19
CA ASN A 63 -4.22 -4.64 35.80
C ASN A 63 -3.89 -3.49 34.83
N ASN A 64 -3.49 -2.32 35.33
CA ASN A 64 -3.17 -1.18 34.48
C ASN A 64 -2.19 -1.55 33.37
N GLY A 65 -2.53 -1.20 32.12
CA GLY A 65 -1.72 -1.50 30.93
C GLY A 65 -1.92 -2.89 30.32
N LYS A 66 -2.62 -3.81 31.03
CA LYS A 66 -2.99 -5.14 30.52
C LYS A 66 -4.24 -5.05 29.62
N TYR A 67 -4.33 -5.93 28.64
CA TYR A 67 -5.49 -5.98 27.72
C TYR A 67 -6.75 -6.51 28.45
N ILE A 68 -7.91 -6.00 28.01
CA ILE A 68 -9.22 -6.42 28.50
C ILE A 68 -9.75 -7.52 27.56
N CYS A 69 -10.07 -8.68 28.10
CA CYS A 69 -10.71 -9.80 27.40
C CYS A 69 -10.00 -10.19 26.08
N LEU A 70 -8.68 -10.08 26.01
CA LEU A 70 -7.90 -10.50 24.84
C LEU A 70 -7.38 -11.91 25.05
N ASP A 71 -7.76 -12.82 24.15
CA ASP A 71 -7.19 -14.17 24.06
C ASP A 71 -6.22 -14.27 22.87
N PHE A 72 -5.19 -15.12 22.99
CA PHE A 72 -4.22 -15.32 21.94
C PHE A 72 -4.86 -15.84 20.64
N ALA A 73 -5.87 -16.72 20.75
CA ALA A 73 -6.61 -17.26 19.63
C ALA A 73 -7.23 -16.15 18.75
N TYR A 74 -7.70 -15.05 19.36
CA TYR A 74 -8.26 -13.92 18.60
C TYR A 74 -7.21 -13.22 17.71
N LEU A 75 -5.96 -13.17 18.16
CA LEU A 75 -4.86 -12.62 17.35
C LEU A 75 -4.50 -13.54 16.19
N GLN A 76 -4.56 -14.88 16.42
CA GLN A 76 -4.34 -15.86 15.35
C GLN A 76 -5.43 -15.76 14.29
N GLU A 77 -6.70 -15.72 14.72
CA GLU A 77 -7.85 -15.64 13.83
C GLU A 77 -7.83 -14.36 13.02
N LEU A 78 -7.61 -13.19 13.65
CA LEU A 78 -7.46 -11.92 12.94
C LEU A 78 -6.31 -11.95 11.93
N SER A 79 -5.19 -12.60 12.25
CA SER A 79 -4.08 -12.75 11.32
C SER A 79 -4.47 -13.60 10.10
N THR A 80 -5.28 -14.63 10.29
CA THR A 80 -5.79 -15.50 9.22
C THR A 80 -6.80 -14.76 8.33
N ILE A 81 -7.77 -14.08 8.94
CA ILE A 81 -8.76 -13.26 8.23
C ILE A 81 -8.05 -12.17 7.42
N ASP A 82 -7.10 -11.47 8.03
CA ASP A 82 -6.32 -10.42 7.36
C ASP A 82 -5.49 -10.96 6.17
N MET A 83 -4.98 -12.18 6.27
CA MET A 83 -4.30 -12.85 5.15
C MET A 83 -5.27 -13.08 3.98
N HIS A 84 -6.44 -13.65 4.21
CA HIS A 84 -7.44 -13.87 3.15
C HIS A 84 -7.95 -12.54 2.57
N PHE A 85 -8.19 -11.56 3.43
CA PHE A 85 -8.58 -10.22 3.00
C PHE A 85 -7.52 -9.59 2.08
N ARG A 86 -6.23 -9.68 2.42
CA ARG A 86 -5.14 -9.18 1.57
C ARG A 86 -5.10 -9.84 0.19
N PHE A 87 -5.38 -11.15 0.06
CA PHE A 87 -5.44 -11.80 -1.25
C PHE A 87 -6.52 -11.20 -2.14
N ILE A 88 -7.73 -11.03 -1.60
CA ILE A 88 -8.85 -10.43 -2.35
C ILE A 88 -8.51 -8.99 -2.73
N VAL A 89 -8.07 -8.19 -1.78
CA VAL A 89 -7.72 -6.77 -1.99
C VAL A 89 -6.56 -6.62 -2.99
N SER A 90 -5.56 -7.50 -2.92
CA SER A 90 -4.44 -7.48 -3.86
C SER A 90 -4.92 -7.66 -5.31
N LYS A 91 -5.80 -8.64 -5.55
CA LYS A 91 -6.38 -8.86 -6.87
C LYS A 91 -7.15 -7.63 -7.35
N MET A 92 -8.05 -7.10 -6.53
CA MET A 92 -8.83 -5.90 -6.87
C MET A 92 -7.93 -4.69 -7.17
N CYS A 93 -6.85 -4.49 -6.41
CA CYS A 93 -5.91 -3.39 -6.66
C CYS A 93 -5.17 -3.53 -7.99
N LEU A 94 -4.83 -4.76 -8.40
CA LEU A 94 -4.20 -5.03 -9.70
C LEU A 94 -5.17 -4.78 -10.85
N ASP A 95 -6.43 -5.23 -10.71
CA ASP A 95 -7.48 -5.00 -11.68
C ASP A 95 -7.70 -3.48 -11.90
N ILE A 96 -7.80 -2.71 -10.80
CA ILE A 96 -7.96 -1.24 -10.85
C ILE A 96 -6.74 -0.55 -11.48
N GLU A 97 -5.52 -0.96 -11.12
CA GLU A 97 -4.30 -0.39 -11.73
C GLU A 97 -4.32 -0.60 -13.25
N HIS A 98 -4.74 -1.78 -13.71
CA HIS A 98 -4.89 -2.10 -15.13
C HIS A 98 -5.99 -1.26 -15.79
N ASP A 99 -7.18 -1.23 -15.21
CA ASP A 99 -8.33 -0.51 -15.78
C ASP A 99 -8.07 1.00 -15.89
N LEU A 100 -7.41 1.59 -14.91
CA LEU A 100 -7.02 3.01 -14.95
C LEU A 100 -6.03 3.30 -16.09
N LYS A 101 -5.07 2.38 -16.34
CA LYS A 101 -4.14 2.50 -17.48
C LYS A 101 -4.87 2.38 -18.81
N VAL A 102 -5.75 1.39 -18.95
CA VAL A 102 -6.55 1.18 -20.17
C VAL A 102 -7.44 2.39 -20.45
N LYS A 103 -8.14 2.90 -19.43
CA LYS A 103 -8.96 4.10 -19.56
C LYS A 103 -8.14 5.31 -20.00
N MET A 104 -6.99 5.52 -19.37
CA MET A 104 -6.10 6.63 -19.74
C MET A 104 -5.61 6.52 -21.19
N LEU A 105 -5.26 5.31 -21.65
CA LEU A 105 -4.86 5.08 -23.04
C LEU A 105 -5.99 5.40 -24.02
N LYS A 106 -7.22 5.01 -23.71
CA LYS A 106 -8.39 5.35 -24.50
C LYS A 106 -8.63 6.87 -24.57
N ASP A 107 -8.44 7.57 -23.46
CA ASP A 107 -8.58 9.03 -23.41
C ASP A 107 -7.44 9.70 -24.23
N ILE A 108 -6.20 9.19 -24.18
CA ILE A 108 -5.08 9.67 -25.02
C ILE A 108 -5.36 9.42 -26.50
N GLU A 109 -5.87 8.25 -26.87
CA GLU A 109 -6.23 7.90 -28.26
C GLU A 109 -7.25 8.88 -28.84
N SER A 110 -8.23 9.30 -28.03
CA SER A 110 -9.28 10.24 -28.44
C SER A 110 -8.85 11.72 -28.35
N ASP A 111 -7.70 12.03 -27.76
CA ASP A 111 -7.20 13.39 -27.56
C ASP A 111 -6.41 13.89 -28.77
N SER A 112 -7.05 14.67 -29.61
CA SER A 112 -6.40 15.29 -30.80
C SER A 112 -5.32 16.30 -30.47
N SER A 113 -5.13 16.69 -29.20
CA SER A 113 -4.11 17.65 -28.78
C SER A 113 -2.75 17.03 -28.50
N THR A 114 -2.60 15.72 -28.64
CA THR A 114 -1.36 14.99 -28.41
C THR A 114 -1.18 13.86 -29.43
N ASP A 115 0.08 13.57 -29.77
CA ASP A 115 0.47 12.38 -30.54
C ASP A 115 0.86 11.18 -29.65
N GLY A 116 0.76 11.36 -28.33
CA GLY A 116 1.12 10.36 -27.32
C GLY A 116 2.62 10.29 -27.02
N TYR A 117 3.49 11.01 -27.72
CA TYR A 117 4.94 11.13 -27.48
C TYR A 117 5.27 12.44 -26.77
N ASP A 118 4.68 13.54 -27.22
CA ASP A 118 4.88 14.88 -26.66
C ASP A 118 4.56 14.97 -25.17
N ILE A 119 3.50 14.29 -24.72
CA ILE A 119 3.11 14.23 -23.31
C ILE A 119 4.11 13.45 -22.46
N VAL A 120 4.72 12.39 -23.02
CA VAL A 120 5.77 11.62 -22.32
C VAL A 120 7.03 12.45 -22.20
N LYS A 121 7.46 13.09 -23.28
CA LYS A 121 8.62 13.98 -23.29
C LYS A 121 8.45 15.10 -22.26
N SER A 122 7.31 15.78 -22.26
CA SER A 122 7.00 16.86 -21.32
C SER A 122 6.94 16.39 -19.87
N PHE A 123 6.36 15.22 -19.63
CA PHE A 123 6.28 14.62 -18.30
C PHE A 123 7.65 14.22 -17.74
N LEU A 124 8.48 13.53 -18.53
CA LEU A 124 9.81 13.10 -18.11
C LEU A 124 10.75 14.27 -17.89
N ALA A 125 10.65 15.34 -18.70
CA ALA A 125 11.41 16.57 -18.49
C ALA A 125 11.11 17.23 -17.14
N GLN A 126 9.87 17.17 -16.66
CA GLN A 126 9.45 17.69 -15.35
C GLN A 126 9.70 16.72 -14.20
N ASN A 127 9.90 15.42 -14.49
CA ASN A 127 10.02 14.35 -13.50
C ASN A 127 11.27 13.51 -13.71
N THR A 128 12.43 14.16 -13.75
CA THR A 128 13.73 13.53 -14.07
C THR A 128 14.11 12.37 -13.16
N TYR A 129 13.59 12.31 -11.93
CA TYR A 129 13.79 11.19 -11.03
C TYR A 129 13.19 9.87 -11.58
N ILE A 130 12.15 9.93 -12.45
CA ILE A 130 11.57 8.76 -13.13
C ILE A 130 12.59 8.20 -14.12
N ILE A 131 13.31 9.04 -14.84
CA ILE A 131 14.40 8.61 -15.72
C ILE A 131 15.42 7.78 -14.94
N GLY A 132 15.84 8.25 -13.75
CA GLY A 132 16.74 7.50 -12.89
C GLY A 132 16.19 6.14 -12.43
N LYS A 133 14.87 6.01 -12.24
CA LYS A 133 14.22 4.72 -11.94
C LYS A 133 14.24 3.79 -13.17
N LEU A 134 13.93 4.29 -14.36
CA LEU A 134 14.01 3.53 -15.60
C LEU A 134 15.43 3.04 -15.86
N GLU A 135 16.43 3.91 -15.67
CA GLU A 135 17.85 3.52 -15.75
C GLU A 135 18.18 2.36 -14.81
N ALA A 136 17.70 2.42 -13.57
CA ALA A 136 17.92 1.36 -12.58
C ALA A 136 17.28 0.02 -12.96
N THR A 137 16.19 0.04 -13.73
CA THR A 137 15.50 -1.16 -14.23
C THR A 137 15.90 -1.58 -15.65
N SER A 138 16.85 -0.87 -16.28
CA SER A 138 17.31 -1.15 -17.66
C SER A 138 17.93 -2.55 -17.87
N SER A 139 18.25 -3.25 -16.79
CA SER A 139 18.73 -4.65 -16.82
C SER A 139 17.70 -5.64 -16.29
N SER A 140 16.47 -5.20 -15.98
CA SER A 140 15.38 -6.08 -15.52
C SER A 140 14.81 -6.87 -16.69
N PRO A 141 14.58 -8.20 -16.56
CA PRO A 141 13.95 -9.01 -17.62
C PRO A 141 12.58 -8.48 -18.11
N PHE A 142 11.87 -7.72 -17.25
CA PHE A 142 10.53 -7.23 -17.55
C PHE A 142 10.49 -5.90 -18.31
N THR A 143 11.53 -5.06 -18.19
CA THR A 143 11.54 -3.71 -18.74
C THR A 143 12.70 -3.44 -19.68
N SER A 144 13.73 -4.28 -19.67
CA SER A 144 14.96 -4.10 -20.46
C SER A 144 14.67 -3.89 -21.94
N ASP A 145 13.87 -4.75 -22.55
CA ASP A 145 13.58 -4.71 -23.99
C ASP A 145 12.85 -3.43 -24.39
N LEU A 146 11.88 -2.98 -23.58
CA LEU A 146 11.16 -1.74 -23.81
C LEU A 146 12.09 -0.52 -23.67
N ILE A 147 12.94 -0.52 -22.63
CA ILE A 147 13.88 0.57 -22.40
C ILE A 147 14.89 0.66 -23.55
N HIS A 148 15.48 -0.45 -23.98
CA HIS A 148 16.45 -0.44 -25.10
C HIS A 148 15.83 -0.11 -26.46
N LYS A 149 14.53 -0.39 -26.64
CA LYS A 149 13.82 -0.12 -27.89
C LYS A 149 13.36 1.33 -28.02
N TYR A 150 12.92 1.93 -26.92
CA TYR A 150 12.24 3.24 -26.94
C TYR A 150 13.03 4.38 -26.28
N PHE A 151 14.24 4.10 -25.77
CA PHE A 151 15.11 5.12 -25.17
C PHE A 151 16.52 5.02 -25.75
N THR A 152 17.15 6.15 -25.99
CA THR A 152 18.58 6.18 -26.32
C THR A 152 19.40 6.06 -25.05
N ILE A 153 20.19 4.99 -24.97
CA ILE A 153 21.00 4.66 -23.81
C ILE A 153 22.48 4.78 -24.13
N GLN A 154 23.22 5.41 -23.21
CA GLN A 154 24.69 5.43 -23.23
C GLN A 154 25.22 4.75 -21.97
N ARG A 155 26.30 3.99 -22.14
CA ARG A 155 27.00 3.33 -21.04
C ARG A 155 28.11 4.22 -20.51
N ILE A 156 27.85 4.90 -19.38
CA ILE A 156 28.72 5.91 -18.79
C ILE A 156 29.40 5.33 -17.55
N TYR A 157 30.68 5.65 -17.34
CA TYR A 157 31.42 5.25 -16.14
C TYR A 157 31.04 6.16 -14.96
N ASN A 158 30.49 5.54 -13.90
CA ASN A 158 30.18 6.24 -12.65
C ASN A 158 31.40 6.17 -11.72
N THR A 159 32.10 7.27 -11.55
CA THR A 159 33.31 7.35 -10.73
C THR A 159 33.06 7.10 -9.24
N ALA A 160 31.90 7.54 -8.72
CA ALA A 160 31.53 7.32 -7.31
C ALA A 160 31.24 5.87 -6.98
N LYS A 161 30.70 5.10 -7.94
CA LYS A 161 30.37 3.67 -7.78
C LYS A 161 31.42 2.75 -8.42
N GLN A 162 32.44 3.31 -9.07
CA GLN A 162 33.50 2.58 -9.79
C GLN A 162 32.99 1.53 -10.79
N LYS A 163 31.85 1.80 -11.45
CA LYS A 163 31.25 0.89 -12.44
C LYS A 163 30.60 1.63 -13.59
N LYS A 164 30.42 0.93 -14.71
CA LYS A 164 29.65 1.45 -15.85
C LYS A 164 28.15 1.28 -15.56
N GLU A 165 27.38 2.33 -15.82
CA GLU A 165 25.93 2.36 -15.65
C GLU A 165 25.28 2.79 -16.95
N ASN A 166 24.08 2.27 -17.24
CA ASN A 166 23.26 2.71 -18.34
C ASN A 166 22.63 4.07 -17.99
N LYS A 167 22.74 5.04 -18.89
CA LYS A 167 22.14 6.35 -18.78
C LYS A 167 21.23 6.62 -19.98
N ILE A 168 20.01 7.04 -19.72
CA ILE A 168 19.06 7.47 -20.74
C ILE A 168 19.44 8.91 -21.13
N VAL A 169 19.81 9.10 -22.39
CA VAL A 169 20.24 10.39 -22.93
C VAL A 169 19.20 11.01 -23.84
N ALA A 170 18.27 10.23 -24.39
CA ALA A 170 17.09 10.72 -25.10
C ALA A 170 15.89 9.77 -24.90
N TYR A 171 14.70 10.33 -24.93
CA TYR A 171 13.42 9.65 -24.70
C TYR A 171 12.30 10.16 -25.61
N ASP A 172 12.66 10.75 -26.75
CA ASP A 172 11.72 11.32 -27.70
C ASP A 172 10.86 10.24 -28.38
N ASP A 173 11.37 9.02 -28.48
CA ASP A 173 10.72 7.89 -29.16
C ASP A 173 9.87 7.03 -28.21
N CYS A 174 9.68 7.43 -26.94
CA CYS A 174 8.87 6.68 -25.98
C CYS A 174 7.41 7.16 -25.98
N PRO A 175 6.47 6.36 -26.49
CA PRO A 175 5.06 6.72 -26.45
C PRO A 175 4.42 6.40 -25.10
N ALA A 176 3.26 7.02 -24.82
CA ALA A 176 2.54 6.90 -23.56
C ALA A 176 2.20 5.42 -23.21
N TRP A 177 1.78 4.61 -24.20
CA TRP A 177 1.43 3.20 -23.99
C TRP A 177 2.64 2.34 -23.60
N VAL A 178 3.85 2.72 -23.98
CA VAL A 178 5.08 2.05 -23.53
C VAL A 178 5.47 2.53 -22.13
N LEU A 179 5.42 3.85 -21.89
CA LEU A 179 5.75 4.40 -20.58
C LEU A 179 4.88 3.79 -19.47
N LEU A 180 3.57 3.64 -19.72
CA LEU A 180 2.60 3.08 -18.75
C LEU A 180 2.95 1.65 -18.30
N GLU A 181 3.57 0.84 -19.16
CA GLU A 181 4.01 -0.53 -18.80
C GLU A 181 5.23 -0.53 -17.86
N MET A 182 6.02 0.53 -17.88
CA MET A 182 7.26 0.63 -17.09
C MET A 182 7.08 1.39 -15.77
N LEU A 183 6.01 2.16 -15.62
CA LEU A 183 5.77 2.94 -14.42
C LEU A 183 5.30 2.08 -13.25
N THR A 184 5.84 2.34 -12.06
CA THR A 184 5.18 1.87 -10.82
C THR A 184 3.82 2.54 -10.67
N PHE A 185 2.89 1.92 -9.92
CA PHE A 185 1.57 2.53 -9.70
C PHE A 185 1.65 3.94 -9.11
N GLY A 186 2.64 4.22 -8.25
CA GLY A 186 2.85 5.56 -7.70
C GLY A 186 3.33 6.58 -8.75
N ASP A 187 4.16 6.17 -9.70
CA ASP A 187 4.63 7.03 -10.80
C ASP A 187 3.56 7.16 -11.88
N PHE A 188 2.77 6.12 -12.12
CA PHE A 188 1.57 6.17 -12.95
C PHE A 188 0.58 7.24 -12.46
N ILE A 189 0.30 7.32 -11.15
CA ILE A 189 -0.59 8.35 -10.61
C ILE A 189 -0.07 9.76 -10.92
N LYS A 190 1.24 9.98 -10.89
CA LYS A 190 1.82 11.29 -11.27
C LYS A 190 1.66 11.58 -12.76
N PHE A 191 1.82 10.57 -13.61
CA PHE A 191 1.55 10.73 -15.03
C PHE A 191 0.06 10.96 -15.31
N TYR A 192 -0.81 10.27 -14.60
CA TYR A 192 -2.26 10.47 -14.60
C TYR A 192 -2.62 11.92 -14.22
N GLU A 193 -2.11 12.44 -13.12
CA GLU A 193 -2.31 13.83 -12.70
C GLU A 193 -1.80 14.80 -13.75
N PHE A 194 -0.60 14.58 -14.27
CA PHE A 194 0.00 15.42 -15.31
C PHE A 194 -0.89 15.48 -16.56
N TYR A 195 -1.32 14.34 -17.08
CA TYR A 195 -2.17 14.25 -18.26
C TYR A 195 -3.52 14.95 -18.07
N TYR A 196 -4.22 14.63 -16.98
CA TYR A 196 -5.56 15.15 -16.72
C TYR A 196 -5.59 16.58 -16.15
N SER A 197 -4.46 17.17 -15.79
CA SER A 197 -4.40 18.53 -15.22
C SER A 197 -4.89 19.61 -16.17
N SER A 198 -4.65 19.44 -17.47
CA SER A 198 -4.99 20.40 -18.53
C SER A 198 -6.09 19.93 -19.48
N ARG A 199 -6.81 18.86 -19.14
CA ARG A 199 -7.79 18.21 -20.01
C ARG A 199 -9.12 18.05 -19.32
N SER A 200 -10.21 18.09 -20.11
CA SER A 200 -11.59 18.03 -19.60
C SER A 200 -12.19 16.61 -19.59
N PHE A 201 -11.37 15.57 -19.66
CA PHE A 201 -11.87 14.21 -19.54
C PHE A 201 -12.38 13.91 -18.12
N PRO A 202 -13.44 13.09 -17.98
CA PRO A 202 -13.87 12.59 -16.69
C PRO A 202 -12.75 11.79 -16.02
N LYS A 203 -12.40 12.15 -14.78
CA LYS A 203 -11.33 11.52 -14.03
C LYS A 203 -11.72 11.25 -12.59
N LEU A 204 -11.11 10.25 -12.00
CA LEU A 204 -11.15 10.06 -10.55
C LEU A 204 -10.27 11.12 -9.86
N SER A 205 -10.67 11.51 -8.67
CA SER A 205 -9.84 12.44 -7.90
C SER A 205 -8.56 11.75 -7.40
N THR A 206 -7.47 12.48 -7.44
CA THR A 206 -6.18 12.03 -6.93
C THR A 206 -6.22 11.58 -5.47
N PRO A 207 -6.95 12.24 -4.54
CA PRO A 207 -7.10 11.74 -3.18
C PRO A 207 -7.65 10.31 -3.10
N VAL A 208 -8.63 9.94 -3.93
CA VAL A 208 -9.18 8.57 -3.96
C VAL A 208 -8.16 7.58 -4.49
N ILE A 209 -7.53 7.89 -5.62
CA ILE A 209 -6.50 7.00 -6.20
C ILE A 209 -5.32 6.81 -5.24
N ASN A 210 -4.92 7.84 -4.50
CA ASN A 210 -3.87 7.74 -3.48
C ASN A 210 -4.26 6.86 -2.29
N LEU A 211 -5.54 6.81 -1.91
CA LEU A 211 -6.03 5.88 -0.89
C LEU A 211 -5.98 4.43 -1.39
N VAL A 212 -6.37 4.19 -2.64
CA VAL A 212 -6.21 2.88 -3.29
C VAL A 212 -4.74 2.48 -3.37
N LYS A 213 -3.85 3.40 -3.76
CA LYS A 213 -2.40 3.15 -3.77
C LYS A 213 -1.85 2.79 -2.39
N SER A 214 -2.31 3.48 -1.34
CA SER A 214 -1.90 3.18 0.03
C SER A 214 -2.26 1.75 0.41
N LEU A 215 -3.49 1.33 0.14
CA LEU A 215 -3.96 -0.02 0.39
C LEU A 215 -3.19 -1.05 -0.45
N ARG A 216 -3.02 -0.80 -1.75
CA ARG A 216 -2.24 -1.64 -2.67
C ARG A 216 -0.80 -1.85 -2.17
N ASN A 217 -0.15 -0.78 -1.73
CA ASN A 217 1.20 -0.89 -1.18
C ASN A 217 1.21 -1.66 0.14
N GLY A 218 0.20 -1.46 1.00
CA GLY A 218 0.03 -2.23 2.23
C GLY A 218 -0.04 -3.73 1.96
N VAL A 219 -0.86 -4.16 0.99
CA VAL A 219 -0.98 -5.59 0.63
C VAL A 219 0.25 -6.12 -0.08
N ALA A 220 0.87 -5.35 -1.00
CA ALA A 220 2.07 -5.74 -1.71
C ALA A 220 3.28 -5.97 -0.78
N HIS A 221 3.39 -5.17 0.29
CA HIS A 221 4.40 -5.35 1.34
C HIS A 221 3.96 -6.32 2.44
N ASN A 222 2.86 -7.03 2.24
CA ASN A 222 2.34 -7.99 3.20
C ASN A 222 2.11 -7.39 4.60
N ASN A 223 1.69 -6.12 4.69
CA ASN A 223 1.38 -5.45 5.96
C ASN A 223 0.08 -5.99 6.58
N CYS A 224 -0.03 -5.87 7.91
CA CYS A 224 -1.26 -6.22 8.62
C CYS A 224 -2.30 -5.11 8.43
N ILE A 225 -3.21 -5.29 7.48
CA ILE A 225 -4.20 -4.27 7.11
C ILE A 225 -5.23 -4.05 8.23
N LEU A 226 -5.67 -5.14 8.86
CA LEU A 226 -6.66 -5.10 9.95
C LEU A 226 -6.04 -4.89 11.34
N ALA A 227 -4.75 -4.48 11.41
CA ALA A 227 -4.05 -4.31 12.68
C ALA A 227 -4.55 -3.14 13.53
N ASP A 228 -5.15 -2.13 12.90
CA ASP A 228 -5.63 -0.93 13.58
C ASP A 228 -6.95 -0.45 12.95
N LEU A 229 -8.05 -0.78 13.61
CA LEU A 229 -9.41 -0.39 13.21
C LEU A 229 -9.93 0.80 14.03
N ALA A 230 -9.03 1.58 14.62
CA ALA A 230 -9.39 2.78 15.39
C ALA A 230 -10.06 3.83 14.50
N HIS A 231 -11.04 4.52 15.08
CA HIS A 231 -11.72 5.64 14.45
C HIS A 231 -10.95 6.95 14.66
N GLY A 232 -11.19 7.93 13.78
CA GLY A 232 -10.57 9.26 13.87
C GLY A 232 -9.15 9.34 13.31
N THR A 233 -8.69 8.30 12.59
CA THR A 233 -7.35 8.23 11.99
C THR A 233 -7.30 8.73 10.55
N SER A 234 -8.45 9.01 9.93
CA SER A 234 -8.56 9.44 8.53
C SER A 234 -9.78 10.32 8.28
N ARG A 235 -9.76 11.03 7.14
CA ARG A 235 -10.87 11.83 6.64
C ARG A 235 -11.16 11.45 5.20
N ALA A 236 -12.42 11.16 4.90
CA ALA A 236 -12.86 10.79 3.56
C ALA A 236 -12.81 11.98 2.59
N PRO A 237 -12.39 11.76 1.33
CA PRO A 237 -12.61 12.71 0.24
C PRO A 237 -14.09 13.03 0.09
N GLN A 238 -14.37 14.23 -0.45
CA GLN A 238 -15.75 14.70 -0.60
C GLN A 238 -16.60 13.77 -1.49
N GLU A 239 -16.05 13.30 -2.61
CA GLU A 239 -16.74 12.41 -3.53
C GLU A 239 -17.14 11.07 -2.86
N ILE A 240 -16.27 10.49 -2.04
CA ILE A 240 -16.59 9.27 -1.27
C ILE A 240 -17.68 9.56 -0.24
N SER A 241 -17.62 10.71 0.44
CA SER A 241 -18.62 11.12 1.42
C SER A 241 -20.00 11.30 0.75
N GLN A 242 -20.02 11.88 -0.45
CA GLN A 242 -21.24 12.07 -1.24
C GLN A 242 -21.81 10.73 -1.71
N GLU A 243 -20.96 9.82 -2.26
CA GLU A 243 -21.42 8.52 -2.75
C GLU A 243 -22.01 7.67 -1.61
N ILE A 244 -21.31 7.56 -0.50
CA ILE A 244 -21.77 6.80 0.66
C ILE A 244 -23.02 7.44 1.29
N SER A 245 -23.26 8.75 1.10
CA SER A 245 -24.49 9.41 1.59
C SER A 245 -25.78 8.91 0.92
N LYS A 246 -25.67 8.31 -0.26
CA LYS A 246 -26.79 7.69 -0.97
C LYS A 246 -27.30 6.41 -0.30
N ILE A 247 -26.51 5.80 0.60
CA ILE A 247 -26.91 4.62 1.36
C ILE A 247 -27.79 5.05 2.54
N ILE A 248 -29.11 4.95 2.37
CA ILE A 248 -30.13 5.46 3.31
C ILE A 248 -30.09 4.72 4.67
N SER A 249 -29.79 3.43 4.68
CA SER A 249 -29.77 2.60 5.89
C SER A 249 -28.71 2.97 6.93
N ILE A 250 -27.75 3.83 6.59
CA ILE A 250 -26.66 4.25 7.46
C ILE A 250 -26.79 5.76 7.72
N ASN A 251 -26.95 6.17 8.98
CA ASN A 251 -27.04 7.59 9.34
C ASN A 251 -25.69 8.32 9.20
N SER A 252 -25.73 9.65 9.13
CA SER A 252 -24.55 10.50 8.90
C SER A 252 -23.41 10.26 9.90
N ASN A 253 -23.74 10.16 11.20
CA ASN A 253 -22.73 9.95 12.25
C ASN A 253 -22.04 8.58 12.11
N GLN A 254 -22.82 7.54 11.79
CA GLN A 254 -22.26 6.20 11.55
C GLN A 254 -21.36 6.19 10.31
N ARG A 255 -21.79 6.84 9.21
CA ARG A 255 -20.95 6.95 8.00
C ARG A 255 -19.65 7.63 8.29
N GLN A 256 -19.69 8.81 8.93
CA GLN A 256 -18.50 9.56 9.28
C GLN A 256 -17.56 8.75 10.20
N LYS A 257 -18.12 8.08 11.23
CA LYS A 257 -17.35 7.25 12.14
C LYS A 257 -16.67 6.09 11.41
N LYS A 258 -17.38 5.36 10.54
CA LYS A 258 -16.81 4.24 9.77
C LYS A 258 -15.73 4.71 8.79
N LEU A 259 -15.97 5.79 8.05
CA LEU A 259 -14.99 6.36 7.11
C LEU A 259 -13.79 7.04 7.80
N SER A 260 -13.86 7.31 9.12
CA SER A 260 -12.71 7.78 9.88
C SER A 260 -11.74 6.67 10.29
N CYS A 261 -12.09 5.40 10.06
CA CYS A 261 -11.20 4.25 10.21
C CYS A 261 -10.41 4.05 8.90
N ARG A 262 -9.08 4.15 8.96
CA ARG A 262 -8.22 4.15 7.77
C ARG A 262 -8.39 2.94 6.87
N PRO A 263 -8.34 1.68 7.35
CA PRO A 263 -8.55 0.51 6.50
C PRO A 263 -9.94 0.48 5.84
N MET A 264 -10.99 0.91 6.58
CA MET A 264 -12.34 0.98 6.04
C MET A 264 -12.46 2.02 4.93
N LEU A 265 -11.85 3.19 5.11
CA LEU A 265 -11.84 4.23 4.09
C LEU A 265 -11.10 3.77 2.83
N GLU A 266 -9.90 3.22 2.97
CA GLU A 266 -9.11 2.74 1.84
C GLU A 266 -9.85 1.65 1.06
N PHE A 267 -10.48 0.71 1.76
CA PHE A 267 -11.29 -0.34 1.14
C PHE A 267 -12.57 0.23 0.48
N THR A 268 -13.20 1.23 1.09
CA THR A 268 -14.34 1.93 0.47
C THR A 268 -13.93 2.63 -0.83
N CYS A 269 -12.76 3.27 -0.85
CA CYS A 269 -12.22 3.87 -2.08
C CYS A 269 -11.93 2.82 -3.15
N LEU A 270 -11.41 1.65 -2.76
CA LEU A 270 -11.17 0.54 -3.68
C LEU A 270 -12.47 0.04 -4.33
N LEU A 271 -13.57 -0.03 -3.56
CA LEU A 271 -14.88 -0.45 -4.08
C LEU A 271 -15.57 0.63 -4.93
N TYR A 272 -15.20 1.89 -4.76
CA TYR A 272 -15.75 3.03 -5.49
C TYR A 272 -15.15 3.16 -6.90
N VAL A 273 -13.88 2.84 -7.05
CA VAL A 273 -13.14 2.92 -8.32
C VAL A 273 -13.50 1.79 -9.24
#